data_1ead21006599005ead3dc430a696cd03
#
_entry.id   1ead21006599005ead3dc430a696cd03
#
_cell.length_a   1.000
_cell.length_b   1.000
_cell.length_c   1.000
_cell.angle_alpha   90.00
_cell.angle_beta   90.00
_cell.angle_gamma   90.00
#
_symmetry.space_group_name_H-M   'P 1'
#
loop_
_entity.id
_entity.type
_entity.pdbx_description
1 polymer ?
#
loop_
_entity_poly.entity_id
_entity_poly.type
_entity_poly.pdbx_seq_one_letter_code
_entity_poly.pdbx_strand_id
1 'polypeptide(L)'
;MNKHLLSRRQFSVRCAALGLSLPAIGTVFAASQTAGRTVSFPDGTTVPAVGQGAWHLGQGRHPQAVEEEAVRTGVSLGMTLIDTSGNYGRGRSEQFLSQVIAGERERIYLVSKVEPEDVAGDGIARACEASLARLGTDHLDLYLLHAPVPSTQFTGVVAAFEQLRAAGKIRTWGVSNFDRGQMEDLFRVPNGDRCATNQVPYSLNHRHIEHDLLPWCAQHKMPVMAYSPLGGDHNLVIGDRTLAQIGAAQGCSAAAVALAWVIRGGNVIAIPESGSPAHTKENAAALSAALTPQDMQTLNTAYPGPLGAA
;
A
#
# COMPACT_ATOMS: atom_id res chain seq x y z
N MET A 1 36.39 -17.61 -22.89
CA MET A 1 35.94 -16.46 -23.72
C MET A 1 35.80 -15.23 -22.79
N ASN A 2 36.83 -14.38 -22.74
CA ASN A 2 36.84 -13.17 -21.91
C ASN A 2 35.95 -12.08 -22.57
N LYS A 3 34.81 -11.73 -21.96
CA LYS A 3 34.07 -10.53 -22.33
C LYS A 3 34.71 -9.32 -21.64
N HIS A 4 35.55 -8.57 -22.38
CA HIS A 4 36.05 -7.28 -21.92
C HIS A 4 34.88 -6.29 -21.77
N LEU A 5 34.51 -5.98 -20.53
CA LEU A 5 33.64 -4.85 -20.21
C LEU A 5 34.40 -3.55 -20.49
N LEU A 6 33.87 -2.71 -21.38
CA LEU A 6 34.44 -1.41 -21.72
C LEU A 6 34.39 -0.49 -20.49
N SER A 7 35.47 0.26 -20.24
CA SER A 7 35.49 1.29 -19.21
C SER A 7 34.52 2.44 -19.55
N ARG A 8 34.08 3.20 -18.55
CA ARG A 8 33.21 4.39 -18.74
C ARG A 8 33.73 5.35 -19.83
N ARG A 9 35.05 5.53 -19.88
CA ARG A 9 35.72 6.41 -20.85
C ARG A 9 35.67 5.85 -22.29
N GLN A 10 35.82 4.53 -22.45
CA GLN A 10 35.73 3.86 -23.75
C GLN A 10 34.30 3.80 -24.29
N PHE A 11 33.30 3.70 -23.40
CA PHE A 11 31.88 3.79 -23.76
C PHE A 11 31.52 5.22 -24.27
N SER A 12 31.93 6.26 -23.54
CA SER A 12 31.67 7.67 -23.93
C SER A 12 32.28 8.02 -25.28
N VAL A 13 33.50 7.56 -25.57
CA VAL A 13 34.16 7.80 -26.87
C VAL A 13 33.43 7.10 -28.03
N ARG A 14 32.91 5.90 -27.81
CA ARG A 14 32.13 5.18 -28.86
C ARG A 14 30.74 5.79 -29.08
N CYS A 15 30.09 6.31 -28.02
CA CYS A 15 28.81 7.01 -28.19
C CYS A 15 28.95 8.35 -28.93
N ALA A 16 30.06 9.09 -28.73
CA ALA A 16 30.35 10.31 -29.50
C ALA A 16 30.56 10.03 -30.98
N ALA A 17 31.13 8.88 -31.34
CA ALA A 17 31.33 8.47 -32.75
C ALA A 17 30.01 8.07 -33.43
N LEU A 18 28.92 7.83 -32.69
CA LEU A 18 27.58 7.50 -33.20
C LEU A 18 26.60 8.68 -33.19
N GLY A 19 27.06 9.90 -32.90
CA GLY A 19 26.24 11.12 -32.98
C GLY A 19 25.21 11.26 -31.83
N LEU A 20 25.33 10.49 -30.73
CA LEU A 20 24.47 10.58 -29.57
C LEU A 20 24.94 11.69 -28.63
N SER A 21 24.11 12.71 -28.39
CA SER A 21 24.44 13.84 -27.49
C SER A 21 24.43 13.44 -26.02
N LEU A 22 25.39 13.93 -25.24
CA LEU A 22 25.57 13.69 -23.80
C LEU A 22 24.32 13.91 -22.90
N PRO A 23 23.37 14.84 -23.19
CA PRO A 23 22.13 14.97 -22.41
C PRO A 23 21.22 13.75 -22.46
N ALA A 24 21.20 13.01 -23.58
CA ALA A 24 20.37 11.81 -23.73
C ALA A 24 20.86 10.63 -22.85
N ILE A 25 22.16 10.58 -22.54
CA ILE A 25 22.76 9.52 -21.71
C ILE A 25 22.44 9.74 -20.22
N GLY A 26 22.36 10.99 -19.79
CA GLY A 26 21.99 11.34 -18.40
C GLY A 26 20.55 10.98 -18.07
N THR A 27 19.62 11.16 -19.02
CA THR A 27 18.19 10.87 -18.83
C THR A 27 17.90 9.37 -18.83
N VAL A 28 18.64 8.56 -19.58
CA VAL A 28 18.48 7.10 -19.59
C VAL A 28 19.02 6.47 -18.31
N PHE A 29 20.06 7.03 -17.69
CA PHE A 29 20.58 6.54 -16.41
C PHE A 29 19.73 7.00 -15.22
N ALA A 30 19.04 8.15 -15.28
CA ALA A 30 18.14 8.60 -14.21
C ALA A 30 16.85 7.80 -14.16
N ALA A 31 16.34 7.31 -15.30
CA ALA A 31 15.14 6.48 -15.36
C ALA A 31 15.34 5.05 -14.81
N SER A 32 16.59 4.59 -14.61
CA SER A 32 16.90 3.23 -14.12
C SER A 32 17.08 3.13 -12.59
N GLN A 33 16.91 4.22 -11.83
CA GLN A 33 17.14 4.24 -10.37
C GLN A 33 15.89 4.36 -9.51
N THR A 34 14.68 4.28 -10.08
CA THR A 34 13.43 4.41 -9.34
C THR A 34 12.57 3.15 -9.27
N ALA A 35 13.15 1.96 -9.35
CA ALA A 35 12.45 0.77 -8.91
C ALA A 35 12.39 0.80 -7.37
N GLY A 36 11.39 1.51 -6.83
CA GLY A 36 11.08 1.54 -5.40
C GLY A 36 10.79 0.14 -4.87
N ARG A 37 10.79 -0.03 -3.56
CA ARG A 37 10.43 -1.30 -2.90
C ARG A 37 9.03 -1.73 -3.33
N THR A 38 8.89 -3.00 -3.70
CA THR A 38 7.62 -3.60 -4.13
C THR A 38 7.27 -4.80 -3.26
N VAL A 39 5.98 -5.14 -3.24
CA VAL A 39 5.42 -6.31 -2.56
C VAL A 39 4.60 -7.10 -3.56
N SER A 40 4.67 -8.42 -3.53
CA SER A 40 3.91 -9.30 -4.42
C SER A 40 2.74 -9.95 -3.69
N PHE A 41 1.58 -9.94 -4.30
CA PHE A 41 0.42 -10.73 -3.88
C PHE A 41 0.55 -12.21 -4.29
N PRO A 42 -0.25 -13.12 -3.71
CA PRO A 42 -0.19 -14.55 -4.05
C PRO A 42 -0.46 -14.88 -5.52
N ASP A 43 -1.19 -14.03 -6.24
CA ASP A 43 -1.48 -14.17 -7.68
C ASP A 43 -0.32 -13.72 -8.59
N GLY A 44 0.79 -13.26 -8.00
CA GLY A 44 1.97 -12.75 -8.71
C GLY A 44 1.89 -11.26 -9.05
N THR A 45 0.78 -10.60 -8.79
CA THR A 45 0.67 -9.14 -8.97
C THR A 45 1.63 -8.41 -8.02
N THR A 46 2.38 -7.44 -8.54
CA THR A 46 3.36 -6.68 -7.77
C THR A 46 2.91 -5.22 -7.68
N VAL A 47 2.94 -4.68 -6.46
CA VAL A 47 2.56 -3.29 -6.15
C VAL A 47 3.67 -2.58 -5.38
N PRO A 48 3.70 -1.24 -5.35
CA PRO A 48 4.64 -0.50 -4.51
C PRO A 48 4.39 -0.81 -3.02
N ALA A 49 5.47 -0.88 -2.23
CA ALA A 49 5.38 -1.11 -0.78
C ALA A 49 4.78 0.08 -0.01
N VAL A 50 4.65 1.26 -0.63
CA VAL A 50 3.92 2.42 -0.11
C VAL A 50 2.85 2.79 -1.11
N GLY A 51 1.59 2.70 -0.70
CA GLY A 51 0.41 3.17 -1.41
C GLY A 51 -0.14 4.46 -0.82
N GLN A 52 -1.41 4.76 -1.12
CA GLN A 52 -2.11 5.96 -0.68
C GLN A 52 -3.46 5.57 -0.06
N GLY A 53 -3.71 5.96 1.20
CA GLY A 53 -5.03 5.89 1.83
C GLY A 53 -5.88 7.10 1.47
N ALA A 54 -7.20 6.92 1.45
CA ALA A 54 -8.14 7.97 1.08
C ALA A 54 -9.29 8.16 2.09
N TRP A 55 -9.09 7.80 3.35
CA TRP A 55 -10.16 7.79 4.36
C TRP A 55 -10.90 9.13 4.46
N HIS A 56 -10.17 10.25 4.44
CA HIS A 56 -10.77 11.58 4.59
C HIS A 56 -10.77 12.42 3.29
N LEU A 57 -10.21 11.91 2.20
CA LEU A 57 -10.17 12.64 0.93
C LEU A 57 -11.57 12.83 0.35
N GLY A 58 -11.81 13.96 -0.31
CA GLY A 58 -13.12 14.33 -0.85
C GLY A 58 -14.14 14.75 0.22
N GLN A 59 -13.69 15.02 1.46
CA GLN A 59 -14.58 15.35 2.58
C GLN A 59 -14.41 16.79 3.09
N GLY A 60 -13.65 17.62 2.36
CA GLY A 60 -13.52 19.05 2.63
C GLY A 60 -12.50 19.41 3.72
N ARG A 61 -11.55 18.51 4.05
CA ARG A 61 -10.41 18.83 4.93
C ARG A 61 -9.43 19.81 4.28
N HIS A 62 -9.28 19.71 2.96
CA HIS A 62 -8.51 20.62 2.12
C HIS A 62 -9.33 21.00 0.89
N PRO A 63 -8.94 22.05 0.14
CA PRO A 63 -9.51 22.32 -1.17
C PRO A 63 -9.36 21.11 -2.09
N GLN A 64 -10.42 20.74 -2.81
CA GLN A 64 -10.46 19.54 -3.65
C GLN A 64 -9.27 19.47 -4.63
N ALA A 65 -8.94 20.58 -5.29
CA ALA A 65 -7.81 20.62 -6.24
C ALA A 65 -6.45 20.30 -5.58
N VAL A 66 -6.27 20.63 -4.29
CA VAL A 66 -5.05 20.32 -3.53
C VAL A 66 -5.00 18.83 -3.20
N GLU A 67 -6.13 18.23 -2.81
CA GLU A 67 -6.22 16.79 -2.56
C GLU A 67 -5.98 15.99 -3.86
N GLU A 68 -6.56 16.44 -4.99
CA GLU A 68 -6.31 15.82 -6.32
C GLU A 68 -4.83 15.89 -6.70
N GLU A 69 -4.19 17.06 -6.53
CA GLU A 69 -2.76 17.22 -6.77
C GLU A 69 -1.93 16.29 -5.87
N ALA A 70 -2.32 16.13 -4.60
CA ALA A 70 -1.64 15.24 -3.67
C ALA A 70 -1.67 13.79 -4.16
N VAL A 71 -2.85 13.27 -4.54
CA VAL A 71 -2.97 11.89 -5.02
C VAL A 71 -2.24 11.69 -6.35
N ARG A 72 -2.38 12.62 -7.32
CA ARG A 72 -1.64 12.57 -8.61
C ARG A 72 -0.12 12.63 -8.40
N THR A 73 0.34 13.44 -7.46
CA THR A 73 1.75 13.49 -7.05
C THR A 73 2.22 12.11 -6.57
N GLY A 74 1.44 11.45 -5.73
CA GLY A 74 1.75 10.09 -5.25
C GLY A 74 1.86 9.08 -6.39
N VAL A 75 0.88 9.08 -7.31
CA VAL A 75 0.90 8.21 -8.50
C VAL A 75 2.14 8.48 -9.35
N SER A 76 2.51 9.74 -9.57
CA SER A 76 3.71 10.13 -10.34
C SER A 76 5.03 9.68 -9.70
N LEU A 77 5.04 9.56 -8.36
CA LEU A 77 6.19 9.12 -7.56
C LEU A 77 6.20 7.59 -7.32
N GLY A 78 5.28 6.85 -7.94
CA GLY A 78 5.25 5.39 -7.87
C GLY A 78 4.33 4.82 -6.79
N MET A 79 3.60 5.62 -6.02
CA MET A 79 2.60 5.18 -5.04
C MET A 79 1.28 4.87 -5.77
N THR A 80 1.29 3.86 -6.64
CA THR A 80 0.18 3.55 -7.55
C THR A 80 -0.92 2.69 -6.95
N LEU A 81 -0.75 2.15 -5.73
CA LEU A 81 -1.84 1.53 -4.97
C LEU A 81 -2.64 2.61 -4.25
N ILE A 82 -3.97 2.65 -4.48
CA ILE A 82 -4.89 3.59 -3.82
C ILE A 82 -5.95 2.79 -3.08
N ASP A 83 -6.06 3.03 -1.77
CA ASP A 83 -7.01 2.39 -0.85
C ASP A 83 -8.15 3.33 -0.46
N THR A 84 -9.38 2.90 -0.71
CA THR A 84 -10.61 3.60 -0.31
C THR A 84 -11.64 2.64 0.28
N SER A 85 -12.85 3.11 0.54
CA SER A 85 -14.04 2.31 0.95
C SER A 85 -15.32 3.04 0.57
N GLY A 86 -16.37 2.26 0.28
CA GLY A 86 -17.72 2.79 0.12
C GLY A 86 -18.26 3.55 1.35
N ASN A 87 -17.74 3.23 2.53
CA ASN A 87 -18.09 3.90 3.79
C ASN A 87 -17.37 5.25 3.98
N TYR A 88 -16.21 5.48 3.36
CA TYR A 88 -15.43 6.70 3.57
C TYR A 88 -16.19 7.94 3.09
N GLY A 89 -16.55 8.78 4.07
CA GLY A 89 -17.39 9.95 3.82
C GLY A 89 -18.76 9.62 3.18
N ARG A 90 -19.28 8.38 3.36
CA ARG A 90 -20.50 7.87 2.71
C ARG A 90 -20.38 7.88 1.18
N GLY A 91 -19.27 7.36 0.67
CA GLY A 91 -18.96 7.25 -0.76
C GLY A 91 -18.30 8.49 -1.37
N ARG A 92 -18.13 9.59 -0.62
CA ARG A 92 -17.48 10.81 -1.16
C ARG A 92 -16.02 10.59 -1.53
N SER A 93 -15.30 9.75 -0.79
CA SER A 93 -13.94 9.40 -1.12
C SER A 93 -13.83 8.68 -2.48
N GLU A 94 -14.72 7.71 -2.74
CA GLU A 94 -14.77 7.04 -4.04
C GLU A 94 -15.17 8.00 -5.18
N GLN A 95 -16.16 8.88 -4.97
CA GLN A 95 -16.55 9.92 -5.95
C GLN A 95 -15.41 10.90 -6.24
N PHE A 96 -14.66 11.30 -5.22
CA PHE A 96 -13.47 12.13 -5.38
C PHE A 96 -12.40 11.39 -6.22
N LEU A 97 -12.10 10.14 -5.88
CA LEU A 97 -11.10 9.35 -6.58
C LEU A 97 -11.46 9.10 -8.05
N SER A 98 -12.74 9.03 -8.42
CA SER A 98 -13.16 8.86 -9.81
C SER A 98 -12.55 9.92 -10.74
N GLN A 99 -12.41 11.16 -10.25
CA GLN A 99 -11.82 12.27 -11.01
C GLN A 99 -10.30 12.15 -11.11
N VAL A 100 -9.66 11.57 -10.08
CA VAL A 100 -8.21 11.37 -10.04
C VAL A 100 -7.79 10.23 -10.94
N ILE A 101 -8.51 9.10 -10.91
CA ILE A 101 -8.17 7.88 -11.66
C ILE A 101 -8.59 7.94 -13.13
N ALA A 102 -9.43 8.92 -13.52
CA ALA A 102 -9.84 9.11 -14.90
C ALA A 102 -8.62 9.27 -15.81
N GLY A 103 -8.50 8.39 -16.82
CA GLY A 103 -7.36 8.35 -17.74
C GLY A 103 -6.06 7.70 -17.20
N GLU A 104 -6.02 7.34 -15.91
CA GLU A 104 -4.87 6.70 -15.26
C GLU A 104 -5.20 5.30 -14.69
N ARG A 105 -6.44 4.80 -14.89
CA ARG A 105 -6.97 3.58 -14.25
C ARG A 105 -6.03 2.37 -14.40
N GLU A 106 -5.48 2.16 -15.58
CA GLU A 106 -4.58 1.04 -15.88
C GLU A 106 -3.25 1.06 -15.11
N ARG A 107 -2.86 2.23 -14.60
CA ARG A 107 -1.65 2.40 -13.81
C ARG A 107 -1.89 2.25 -12.31
N ILE A 108 -3.16 2.21 -11.88
CA ILE A 108 -3.58 2.25 -10.49
C ILE A 108 -4.04 0.87 -10.05
N TYR A 109 -3.47 0.37 -8.95
CA TYR A 109 -3.99 -0.77 -8.21
C TYR A 109 -5.03 -0.24 -7.22
N LEU A 110 -6.31 -0.40 -7.55
CA LEU A 110 -7.42 0.22 -6.84
C LEU A 110 -8.03 -0.75 -5.85
N VAL A 111 -8.13 -0.31 -4.59
CA VAL A 111 -8.67 -1.08 -3.47
C VAL A 111 -9.91 -0.39 -2.92
N SER A 112 -11.00 -1.14 -2.73
CA SER A 112 -12.16 -0.69 -1.96
C SER A 112 -12.66 -1.80 -1.03
N LYS A 113 -13.71 -1.51 -0.23
CA LYS A 113 -14.14 -2.39 0.85
C LYS A 113 -15.66 -2.46 0.94
N VAL A 114 -16.15 -3.64 1.39
CA VAL A 114 -17.54 -3.86 1.80
C VAL A 114 -17.65 -3.92 3.32
N GLU A 115 -18.69 -3.30 3.86
CA GLU A 115 -18.94 -3.30 5.30
C GLU A 115 -19.55 -4.63 5.77
N PRO A 116 -19.31 -5.04 7.05
CA PRO A 116 -19.87 -6.27 7.62
C PRO A 116 -21.39 -6.34 7.55
N GLU A 117 -22.07 -5.20 7.61
CA GLU A 117 -23.53 -5.08 7.57
C GLU A 117 -24.10 -5.48 6.19
N ASP A 118 -23.28 -5.40 5.15
CA ASP A 118 -23.68 -5.65 3.77
C ASP A 118 -23.42 -7.09 3.32
N VAL A 119 -22.99 -8.01 4.20
CA VAL A 119 -22.64 -9.39 3.78
C VAL A 119 -23.84 -10.31 3.54
N ALA A 120 -25.06 -9.92 3.98
CA ALA A 120 -26.23 -10.76 3.86
C ALA A 120 -26.76 -10.83 2.41
N GLY A 121 -27.13 -12.04 1.97
CA GLY A 121 -27.73 -12.26 0.65
C GLY A 121 -26.79 -11.84 -0.49
N ASP A 122 -27.27 -10.94 -1.35
CA ASP A 122 -26.52 -10.34 -2.46
C ASP A 122 -25.84 -8.99 -2.11
N GLY A 123 -25.78 -8.65 -0.81
CA GLY A 123 -25.30 -7.36 -0.34
C GLY A 123 -23.87 -7.06 -0.76
N ILE A 124 -22.95 -8.04 -0.69
CA ILE A 124 -21.55 -7.86 -1.16
C ILE A 124 -21.54 -7.47 -2.65
N ALA A 125 -22.36 -8.11 -3.48
CA ALA A 125 -22.41 -7.80 -4.90
C ALA A 125 -22.98 -6.39 -5.15
N ARG A 126 -24.07 -6.01 -4.46
CA ARG A 126 -24.63 -4.65 -4.56
C ARG A 126 -23.68 -3.57 -4.07
N ALA A 127 -22.97 -3.81 -2.96
CA ALA A 127 -21.97 -2.88 -2.45
C ALA A 127 -20.80 -2.68 -3.44
N CYS A 128 -20.34 -3.77 -4.06
CA CYS A 128 -19.31 -3.72 -5.10
C CYS A 128 -19.77 -2.91 -6.31
N GLU A 129 -20.95 -3.19 -6.86
CA GLU A 129 -21.51 -2.43 -7.99
C GLU A 129 -21.67 -0.94 -7.67
N ALA A 130 -22.12 -0.62 -6.46
CA ALA A 130 -22.22 0.75 -6.00
C ALA A 130 -20.86 1.45 -5.91
N SER A 131 -19.81 0.76 -5.45
CA SER A 131 -18.43 1.26 -5.44
C SER A 131 -17.90 1.48 -6.84
N LEU A 132 -18.09 0.52 -7.75
CA LEU A 132 -17.69 0.64 -9.16
C LEU A 132 -18.36 1.85 -9.84
N ALA A 133 -19.66 2.05 -9.59
CA ALA A 133 -20.40 3.19 -10.12
C ALA A 133 -19.85 4.53 -9.60
N ARG A 134 -19.54 4.64 -8.29
CA ARG A 134 -18.98 5.88 -7.70
C ARG A 134 -17.56 6.16 -8.19
N LEU A 135 -16.75 5.11 -8.38
CA LEU A 135 -15.37 5.19 -8.88
C LEU A 135 -15.29 5.38 -10.39
N GLY A 136 -16.39 5.13 -11.13
CA GLY A 136 -16.40 5.26 -12.59
C GLY A 136 -15.51 4.24 -13.30
N THR A 137 -15.44 3.01 -12.80
CA THR A 137 -14.63 1.90 -13.33
C THR A 137 -15.45 0.62 -13.40
N ASP A 138 -15.04 -0.32 -14.22
CA ASP A 138 -15.71 -1.62 -14.40
C ASP A 138 -15.15 -2.71 -13.47
N HIS A 139 -13.99 -2.48 -12.83
CA HIS A 139 -13.38 -3.42 -11.91
C HIS A 139 -12.56 -2.75 -10.80
N LEU A 140 -12.38 -3.49 -9.69
CA LEU A 140 -11.40 -3.23 -8.64
C LEU A 140 -10.25 -4.24 -8.76
N ASP A 141 -9.05 -3.83 -8.38
CA ASP A 141 -7.93 -4.75 -8.30
C ASP A 141 -8.01 -5.61 -7.03
N LEU A 142 -8.46 -5.02 -5.92
CA LEU A 142 -8.63 -5.71 -4.65
C LEU A 142 -9.91 -5.22 -3.96
N TYR A 143 -10.73 -6.17 -3.47
CA TYR A 143 -11.93 -5.86 -2.71
C TYR A 143 -11.88 -6.53 -1.34
N LEU A 144 -12.05 -5.76 -0.26
CA LEU A 144 -11.86 -6.25 1.10
C LEU A 144 -13.18 -6.34 1.87
N LEU A 145 -13.31 -7.35 2.73
CA LEU A 145 -14.26 -7.28 3.85
C LEU A 145 -13.65 -6.35 4.92
N HIS A 146 -14.33 -5.24 5.24
CA HIS A 146 -13.77 -4.13 6.04
C HIS A 146 -13.52 -4.47 7.50
N ALA A 147 -14.31 -5.39 8.06
CA ALA A 147 -14.11 -5.92 9.41
C ALA A 147 -14.65 -7.35 9.52
N PRO A 148 -14.25 -8.09 10.56
CA PRO A 148 -14.70 -9.47 10.76
C PRO A 148 -16.22 -9.59 10.91
N VAL A 149 -16.76 -10.68 10.37
CA VAL A 149 -18.12 -11.19 10.64
C VAL A 149 -18.02 -12.52 11.39
N PRO A 150 -19.09 -13.06 11.96
CA PRO A 150 -19.06 -14.40 12.56
C PRO A 150 -18.54 -15.44 11.57
N SER A 151 -17.68 -16.36 12.04
CA SER A 151 -17.04 -17.38 11.17
C SER A 151 -18.05 -18.29 10.44
N THR A 152 -19.26 -18.42 10.96
CA THR A 152 -20.38 -19.11 10.30
C THR A 152 -20.79 -18.49 8.96
N GLN A 153 -20.42 -17.24 8.72
CA GLN A 153 -20.70 -16.51 7.46
C GLN A 153 -19.54 -16.60 6.46
N PHE A 154 -18.34 -17.05 6.84
CA PHE A 154 -17.16 -17.03 5.97
C PHE A 154 -17.37 -17.78 4.65
N THR A 155 -18.05 -18.93 4.66
CA THR A 155 -18.34 -19.68 3.43
C THR A 155 -19.15 -18.83 2.44
N GLY A 156 -20.18 -18.11 2.92
CA GLY A 156 -21.00 -17.22 2.08
C GLY A 156 -20.22 -16.01 1.57
N VAL A 157 -19.42 -15.38 2.44
CA VAL A 157 -18.56 -14.24 2.08
C VAL A 157 -17.55 -14.63 1.00
N VAL A 158 -16.83 -15.74 1.18
CA VAL A 158 -15.86 -16.24 0.20
C VAL A 158 -16.54 -16.58 -1.12
N ALA A 159 -17.71 -17.25 -1.08
CA ALA A 159 -18.46 -17.56 -2.30
C ALA A 159 -18.87 -16.30 -3.08
N ALA A 160 -19.31 -15.23 -2.38
CA ALA A 160 -19.67 -13.96 -3.00
C ALA A 160 -18.46 -13.26 -3.65
N PHE A 161 -17.31 -13.23 -2.98
CA PHE A 161 -16.08 -12.69 -3.56
C PHE A 161 -15.62 -13.49 -4.79
N GLU A 162 -15.65 -14.82 -4.73
CA GLU A 162 -15.29 -15.67 -5.88
C GLU A 162 -16.26 -15.47 -7.06
N GLN A 163 -17.55 -15.22 -6.81
CA GLN A 163 -18.51 -14.86 -7.87
C GLN A 163 -18.16 -13.50 -8.51
N LEU A 164 -17.84 -12.48 -7.71
CA LEU A 164 -17.41 -11.18 -8.23
C LEU A 164 -16.10 -11.30 -9.04
N ARG A 165 -15.16 -12.13 -8.58
CA ARG A 165 -13.92 -12.42 -9.30
C ARG A 165 -14.19 -13.14 -10.63
N ALA A 166 -15.05 -14.14 -10.64
CA ALA A 166 -15.45 -14.85 -11.86
C ALA A 166 -16.18 -13.94 -12.85
N ALA A 167 -16.95 -12.95 -12.35
CA ALA A 167 -17.62 -11.94 -13.17
C ALA A 167 -16.69 -10.81 -13.65
N GLY A 168 -15.40 -10.82 -13.27
CA GLY A 168 -14.43 -9.79 -13.63
C GLY A 168 -14.62 -8.45 -12.94
N LYS A 169 -15.46 -8.37 -11.89
CA LYS A 169 -15.72 -7.15 -11.13
C LYS A 169 -14.60 -6.83 -10.13
N ILE A 170 -13.89 -7.85 -9.70
CA ILE A 170 -12.70 -7.74 -8.87
C ILE A 170 -11.62 -8.69 -9.41
N ARG A 171 -10.34 -8.31 -9.29
CA ARG A 171 -9.24 -9.22 -9.66
C ARG A 171 -8.92 -10.19 -8.52
N THR A 172 -8.89 -9.67 -7.30
CA THR A 172 -8.67 -10.47 -6.10
C THR A 172 -9.44 -9.90 -4.91
N TRP A 173 -9.46 -10.62 -3.79
CA TRP A 173 -10.14 -10.20 -2.58
C TRP A 173 -9.29 -10.46 -1.34
N GLY A 174 -9.64 -9.81 -0.25
CA GLY A 174 -8.99 -9.97 1.04
C GLY A 174 -9.90 -9.56 2.19
N VAL A 175 -9.32 -9.41 3.36
CA VAL A 175 -10.04 -9.02 4.57
C VAL A 175 -9.33 -7.86 5.27
N SER A 176 -9.99 -7.30 6.29
CA SER A 176 -9.42 -6.26 7.12
C SER A 176 -9.78 -6.52 8.60
N ASN A 177 -8.86 -6.21 9.50
CA ASN A 177 -9.02 -6.32 10.95
C ASN A 177 -9.23 -7.74 11.49
N PHE A 178 -8.84 -8.78 10.73
CA PHE A 178 -8.87 -10.15 11.20
C PHE A 178 -7.66 -10.43 12.10
N ASP A 179 -7.89 -11.06 13.24
CA ASP A 179 -6.83 -11.65 14.04
C ASP A 179 -6.35 -12.99 13.45
N ARG A 180 -5.30 -13.57 14.02
CA ARG A 180 -4.75 -14.84 13.55
C ARG A 180 -5.78 -15.97 13.57
N GLY A 181 -6.58 -16.10 14.65
CA GLY A 181 -7.58 -17.16 14.76
C GLY A 181 -8.66 -17.04 13.69
N GLN A 182 -9.12 -15.84 13.40
CA GLN A 182 -10.09 -15.56 12.35
C GLN A 182 -9.52 -15.86 10.95
N MET A 183 -8.22 -15.57 10.72
CA MET A 183 -7.54 -15.96 9.49
C MET A 183 -7.44 -17.49 9.33
N GLU A 184 -7.12 -18.20 10.41
CA GLU A 184 -7.09 -19.67 10.41
C GLU A 184 -8.48 -20.26 10.12
N ASP A 185 -9.55 -19.70 10.69
CA ASP A 185 -10.93 -20.10 10.40
C ASP A 185 -11.34 -19.81 8.96
N LEU A 186 -10.95 -18.64 8.43
CA LEU A 186 -11.20 -18.29 7.04
C LEU A 186 -10.52 -19.29 6.07
N PHE A 187 -9.28 -19.68 6.36
CA PHE A 187 -8.51 -20.61 5.50
C PHE A 187 -9.07 -22.05 5.52
N ARG A 188 -9.92 -22.40 6.50
CA ARG A 188 -10.59 -23.71 6.55
C ARG A 188 -11.82 -23.82 5.63
N VAL A 189 -12.41 -22.69 5.19
CA VAL A 189 -13.55 -22.75 4.27
C VAL A 189 -13.08 -22.90 2.82
N PRO A 190 -13.89 -23.48 1.93
CA PRO A 190 -13.53 -23.66 0.53
C PRO A 190 -13.11 -22.34 -0.13
N ASN A 191 -11.95 -22.31 -0.77
CA ASN A 191 -11.30 -21.15 -1.39
C ASN A 191 -10.90 -20.02 -0.42
N GLY A 192 -11.02 -20.21 0.90
CA GLY A 192 -10.61 -19.20 1.89
C GLY A 192 -9.10 -18.89 1.83
N ASP A 193 -8.29 -19.85 1.41
CA ASP A 193 -6.85 -19.74 1.16
C ASP A 193 -6.47 -18.84 -0.02
N ARG A 194 -7.47 -18.40 -0.82
CA ARG A 194 -7.30 -17.39 -1.89
C ARG A 194 -7.34 -15.96 -1.39
N CYS A 195 -7.56 -15.73 -0.10
CA CYS A 195 -7.46 -14.43 0.52
C CYS A 195 -6.08 -13.82 0.25
N ALA A 196 -6.03 -12.67 -0.44
CA ALA A 196 -4.79 -12.10 -0.93
C ALA A 196 -4.05 -11.27 0.12
N THR A 197 -4.75 -10.72 1.12
CA THR A 197 -4.19 -9.85 2.15
C THR A 197 -5.13 -9.71 3.35
N ASN A 198 -4.54 -9.34 4.48
CA ASN A 198 -5.27 -8.79 5.63
C ASN A 198 -4.81 -7.35 5.86
N GLN A 199 -5.75 -6.39 5.83
CA GLN A 199 -5.45 -4.98 6.10
C GLN A 199 -5.68 -4.69 7.59
N VAL A 200 -4.61 -4.33 8.32
CA VAL A 200 -4.64 -4.11 9.77
C VAL A 200 -3.83 -2.89 10.20
N PRO A 201 -4.07 -2.33 11.41
CA PRO A 201 -3.25 -1.23 11.89
C PRO A 201 -1.82 -1.73 12.17
N TYR A 202 -0.82 -1.03 11.63
CA TYR A 202 0.57 -1.33 11.91
C TYR A 202 1.46 -0.10 11.75
N SER A 203 2.17 0.24 12.81
CA SER A 203 3.09 1.38 12.89
C SER A 203 4.11 1.16 14.00
N LEU A 204 5.07 2.07 14.16
CA LEU A 204 6.06 2.03 15.24
C LEU A 204 5.44 1.93 16.64
N ASN A 205 4.33 2.62 16.88
CA ASN A 205 3.61 2.61 18.16
C ASN A 205 2.41 1.65 18.20
N HIS A 206 2.23 0.82 17.16
CA HIS A 206 1.17 -0.18 17.07
C HIS A 206 1.72 -1.48 16.45
N ARG A 207 2.41 -2.28 17.24
CA ARG A 207 3.24 -3.42 16.81
C ARG A 207 2.69 -4.81 17.18
N HIS A 208 1.47 -4.88 17.74
CA HIS A 208 0.92 -6.14 18.28
C HIS A 208 0.88 -7.29 17.27
N ILE A 209 0.69 -7.00 15.97
CA ILE A 209 0.64 -8.05 14.93
C ILE A 209 1.98 -8.78 14.74
N GLU A 210 3.10 -8.22 15.23
CA GLU A 210 4.43 -8.85 15.14
C GLU A 210 4.51 -10.13 15.98
N HIS A 211 3.65 -10.27 16.98
CA HIS A 211 3.66 -11.43 17.87
C HIS A 211 3.23 -12.72 17.14
N ASP A 212 2.17 -12.66 16.32
CA ASP A 212 1.56 -13.87 15.76
C ASP A 212 1.03 -13.71 14.33
N LEU A 213 0.28 -12.62 14.03
CA LEU A 213 -0.39 -12.44 12.75
C LEU A 213 0.61 -12.20 11.61
N LEU A 214 1.60 -11.33 11.80
CA LEU A 214 2.58 -11.00 10.75
C LEU A 214 3.45 -12.21 10.38
N PRO A 215 3.98 -13.01 11.33
CA PRO A 215 4.66 -14.27 11.03
C PRO A 215 3.74 -15.29 10.34
N TRP A 216 2.48 -15.40 10.76
CA TRP A 216 1.52 -16.30 10.13
C TRP A 216 1.25 -15.90 8.66
N CYS A 217 1.02 -14.63 8.39
CA CYS A 217 0.86 -14.11 7.04
C CYS A 217 2.09 -14.40 6.16
N ALA A 218 3.29 -14.21 6.70
CA ALA A 218 4.54 -14.49 5.99
C ALA A 218 4.67 -15.97 5.62
N GLN A 219 4.30 -16.91 6.52
CA GLN A 219 4.28 -18.34 6.26
C GLN A 219 3.33 -18.72 5.11
N HIS A 220 2.21 -17.99 4.97
CA HIS A 220 1.23 -18.18 3.91
C HIS A 220 1.53 -17.37 2.64
N LYS A 221 2.69 -16.68 2.57
CA LYS A 221 3.09 -15.79 1.46
C LYS A 221 2.05 -14.70 1.18
N MET A 222 1.30 -14.31 2.18
CA MET A 222 0.27 -13.30 2.13
C MET A 222 0.82 -11.97 2.66
N PRO A 223 0.89 -10.90 1.86
CA PRO A 223 1.31 -9.60 2.36
C PRO A 223 0.25 -9.00 3.29
N VAL A 224 0.69 -8.13 4.18
CA VAL A 224 -0.18 -7.34 5.06
C VAL A 224 -0.27 -5.92 4.51
N MET A 225 -1.49 -5.34 4.49
CA MET A 225 -1.65 -3.90 4.25
C MET A 225 -1.74 -3.18 5.59
N ALA A 226 -0.84 -2.21 5.81
CA ALA A 226 -0.74 -1.46 7.05
C ALA A 226 -1.49 -0.13 6.93
N TYR A 227 -2.69 -0.03 7.55
CA TYR A 227 -3.34 1.27 7.69
C TYR A 227 -2.83 2.01 8.94
N SER A 228 -3.05 3.33 9.00
CA SER A 228 -2.48 4.22 10.04
C SER A 228 -0.97 4.00 10.27
N PRO A 229 -0.15 3.90 9.21
CA PRO A 229 1.25 3.51 9.35
C PRO A 229 2.12 4.58 10.03
N LEU A 230 1.58 5.79 10.20
CA LEU A 230 2.19 6.91 10.93
C LEU A 230 1.62 7.08 12.35
N GLY A 231 0.78 6.14 12.83
CA GLY A 231 0.28 6.08 14.19
C GLY A 231 -1.19 6.50 14.40
N GLY A 232 -1.89 6.96 13.35
CA GLY A 232 -3.29 7.41 13.45
C GLY A 232 -3.48 8.79 14.08
N ASP A 233 -4.71 9.33 14.03
CA ASP A 233 -5.03 10.75 14.28
C ASP A 233 -4.63 11.29 15.67
N HIS A 234 -4.57 10.43 16.69
CA HIS A 234 -4.30 10.86 18.07
C HIS A 234 -2.91 10.45 18.60
N ASN A 235 -2.11 9.76 17.79
CA ASN A 235 -0.82 9.23 18.23
C ASN A 235 0.20 9.19 17.09
N LEU A 236 0.31 10.29 16.35
CA LEU A 236 1.23 10.42 15.22
C LEU A 236 2.69 10.38 15.71
N VAL A 237 3.49 9.53 15.07
CA VAL A 237 4.92 9.39 15.39
C VAL A 237 5.79 10.45 14.69
N ILE A 238 5.26 11.19 13.72
CA ILE A 238 6.03 12.14 12.88
C ILE A 238 6.66 13.31 13.65
N GLY A 239 6.17 13.62 14.87
CA GLY A 239 6.74 14.62 15.77
C GLY A 239 7.86 14.11 16.67
N ASP A 240 8.23 12.84 16.59
CA ASP A 240 9.24 12.22 17.44
C ASP A 240 10.66 12.67 17.06
N ARG A 241 11.47 13.00 18.09
CA ARG A 241 12.85 13.47 17.89
C ARG A 241 13.76 12.40 17.29
N THR A 242 13.58 11.15 17.65
CA THR A 242 14.38 10.02 17.16
C THR A 242 14.19 9.87 15.65
N LEU A 243 12.93 9.90 15.19
CA LEU A 243 12.61 9.85 13.75
C LEU A 243 13.20 11.07 13.01
N ALA A 244 13.07 12.27 13.59
CA ALA A 244 13.61 13.49 12.99
C ALA A 244 15.14 13.44 12.88
N GLN A 245 15.86 12.92 13.88
CA GLN A 245 17.31 12.77 13.86
C GLN A 245 17.78 11.77 12.80
N ILE A 246 17.13 10.60 12.71
CA ILE A 246 17.42 9.59 11.68
C ILE A 246 17.15 10.18 10.29
N GLY A 247 15.99 10.84 10.12
CA GLY A 247 15.62 11.47 8.87
C GLY A 247 16.63 12.54 8.41
N ALA A 248 17.05 13.41 9.33
CA ALA A 248 18.07 14.44 9.04
C ALA A 248 19.40 13.82 8.59
N ALA A 249 19.83 12.71 9.21
CA ALA A 249 21.05 12.00 8.82
C ALA A 249 20.96 11.36 7.43
N GLN A 250 19.74 10.97 6.99
CA GLN A 250 19.48 10.33 5.71
C GLN A 250 18.94 11.31 4.63
N GLY A 251 18.73 12.58 4.95
CA GLY A 251 18.17 13.57 4.04
C GLY A 251 16.69 13.35 3.70
N CYS A 252 15.91 12.75 4.63
CA CYS A 252 14.48 12.51 4.47
C CYS A 252 13.68 12.96 5.71
N SER A 253 12.36 12.91 5.64
CA SER A 253 11.48 13.31 6.76
C SER A 253 11.31 12.18 7.78
N ALA A 254 10.82 12.52 8.98
CA ALA A 254 10.41 11.57 10.00
C ALA A 254 9.33 10.60 9.48
N ALA A 255 8.40 11.08 8.64
CA ALA A 255 7.39 10.24 8.01
C ALA A 255 8.02 9.18 7.09
N ALA A 256 9.02 9.57 6.27
CA ALA A 256 9.74 8.62 5.41
C ALA A 256 10.47 7.55 6.23
N VAL A 257 11.08 7.91 7.36
CA VAL A 257 11.74 6.96 8.29
C VAL A 257 10.72 5.99 8.86
N ALA A 258 9.59 6.49 9.38
CA ALA A 258 8.54 5.66 9.97
C ALA A 258 7.95 4.67 8.94
N LEU A 259 7.65 5.14 7.73
CA LEU A 259 7.14 4.28 6.64
C LEU A 259 8.20 3.27 6.17
N ALA A 260 9.46 3.67 6.03
CA ALA A 260 10.56 2.77 5.69
C ALA A 260 10.70 1.63 6.72
N TRP A 261 10.46 1.95 8.01
CA TRP A 261 10.42 0.95 9.06
C TRP A 261 9.23 -0.01 8.90
N VAL A 262 8.03 0.49 8.60
CA VAL A 262 6.84 -0.34 8.38
C VAL A 262 7.05 -1.36 7.26
N ILE A 263 7.64 -0.94 6.15
CA ILE A 263 7.86 -1.78 4.96
C ILE A 263 9.20 -2.57 4.98
N ARG A 264 9.96 -2.54 6.07
CA ARG A 264 11.32 -3.10 6.16
C ARG A 264 11.43 -4.59 5.85
N GLY A 265 10.37 -5.34 6.16
CA GLY A 265 10.33 -6.80 6.00
C GLY A 265 10.00 -7.28 4.60
N GLY A 266 9.63 -6.39 3.66
CA GLY A 266 9.37 -6.74 2.27
C GLY A 266 8.00 -7.40 1.98
N ASN A 267 7.18 -7.64 3.01
CA ASN A 267 5.84 -8.24 2.90
C ASN A 267 4.73 -7.37 3.50
N VAL A 268 4.99 -6.08 3.69
CA VAL A 268 4.02 -5.10 4.20
C VAL A 268 3.88 -3.96 3.21
N ILE A 269 2.64 -3.58 2.92
CA ILE A 269 2.27 -2.43 2.11
C ILE A 269 1.74 -1.35 3.07
N ALA A 270 2.43 -0.23 3.19
CA ALA A 270 1.95 0.90 3.99
C ALA A 270 1.02 1.80 3.16
N ILE A 271 -0.12 2.20 3.74
CA ILE A 271 -1.10 3.07 3.07
C ILE A 271 -1.34 4.36 3.86
N PRO A 272 -0.33 5.26 3.95
CA PRO A 272 -0.52 6.56 4.57
C PRO A 272 -1.50 7.41 3.77
N GLU A 273 -2.33 8.19 4.48
CA GLU A 273 -3.18 9.22 3.87
C GLU A 273 -2.45 10.56 3.81
N SER A 274 -2.67 11.30 2.74
CA SER A 274 -2.27 12.71 2.66
C SER A 274 -3.13 13.50 1.68
N GLY A 275 -3.71 14.61 2.14
CA GLY A 275 -4.33 15.64 1.30
C GLY A 275 -3.36 16.76 0.89
N SER A 276 -2.05 16.62 1.14
CA SER A 276 -1.01 17.62 0.86
C SER A 276 0.04 17.05 -0.10
N PRO A 277 0.30 17.71 -1.26
CA PRO A 277 1.36 17.27 -2.19
C PRO A 277 2.75 17.22 -1.54
N ALA A 278 3.03 18.11 -0.56
CA ALA A 278 4.30 18.11 0.16
C ALA A 278 4.45 16.84 1.03
N HIS A 279 3.44 16.51 1.84
CA HIS A 279 3.47 15.30 2.68
C HIS A 279 3.44 14.03 1.82
N THR A 280 2.75 14.03 0.68
CA THR A 280 2.77 12.90 -0.27
C THR A 280 4.19 12.64 -0.79
N LYS A 281 4.97 13.69 -1.11
CA LYS A 281 6.38 13.56 -1.50
C LYS A 281 7.23 12.97 -0.37
N GLU A 282 6.99 13.40 0.86
CA GLU A 282 7.67 12.84 2.04
C GLU A 282 7.34 11.34 2.22
N ASN A 283 6.08 10.96 2.08
CA ASN A 283 5.65 9.56 2.17
C ASN A 283 6.30 8.71 1.07
N ALA A 284 6.34 9.21 -0.17
CA ALA A 284 6.96 8.52 -1.30
C ALA A 284 8.46 8.27 -1.11
N ALA A 285 9.17 9.16 -0.39
CA ALA A 285 10.59 9.00 -0.12
C ALA A 285 10.92 7.71 0.66
N ALA A 286 9.95 7.13 1.39
CA ALA A 286 10.12 5.85 2.09
C ALA A 286 10.41 4.67 1.13
N LEU A 287 9.99 4.75 -0.13
CA LEU A 287 10.27 3.72 -1.14
C LEU A 287 11.77 3.55 -1.42
N SER A 288 12.57 4.58 -1.18
CA SER A 288 14.04 4.58 -1.37
C SER A 288 14.84 4.73 -0.08
N ALA A 289 14.22 5.11 1.03
CA ALA A 289 14.90 5.27 2.31
C ALA A 289 15.43 3.93 2.84
N ALA A 290 16.71 3.89 3.22
CA ALA A 290 17.38 2.68 3.71
C ALA A 290 17.78 2.85 5.18
N LEU A 291 17.09 2.15 6.08
CA LEU A 291 17.43 2.15 7.51
C LEU A 291 18.68 1.28 7.75
N THR A 292 19.66 1.85 8.45
CA THR A 292 20.85 1.11 8.87
C THR A 292 20.54 0.20 10.06
N PRO A 293 21.38 -0.82 10.36
CA PRO A 293 21.24 -1.62 11.59
C PRO A 293 21.20 -0.74 12.87
N GLN A 294 21.95 0.36 12.89
CA GLN A 294 21.96 1.29 14.02
C GLN A 294 20.63 2.04 14.13
N ASP A 295 20.04 2.49 13.00
CA ASP A 295 18.71 3.12 12.99
C ASP A 295 17.66 2.16 13.51
N MET A 296 17.71 0.89 13.07
CA MET A 296 16.80 -0.16 13.52
C MET A 296 16.90 -0.42 15.02
N GLN A 297 18.12 -0.47 15.56
CA GLN A 297 18.34 -0.61 17.00
C GLN A 297 17.76 0.58 17.78
N THR A 298 18.02 1.79 17.30
CA THR A 298 17.52 3.04 17.90
C THR A 298 16.00 3.08 17.91
N LEU A 299 15.37 2.76 16.77
CA LEU A 299 13.90 2.69 16.65
C LEU A 299 13.28 1.61 17.54
N ASN A 300 13.87 0.42 17.61
CA ASN A 300 13.38 -0.66 18.48
C ASN A 300 13.53 -0.34 19.97
N THR A 301 14.50 0.49 20.35
CA THR A 301 14.66 0.99 21.71
C THR A 301 13.60 2.03 22.04
N ALA A 302 13.33 2.97 21.12
CA ALA A 302 12.33 4.02 21.30
C ALA A 302 10.89 3.48 21.23
N TYR A 303 10.67 2.46 20.41
CA TYR A 303 9.37 1.82 20.16
C TYR A 303 9.49 0.31 20.36
N PRO A 304 9.51 -0.18 21.59
CA PRO A 304 9.68 -1.60 21.87
C PRO A 304 8.53 -2.43 21.27
N GLY A 305 8.87 -3.54 20.63
CA GLY A 305 7.90 -4.50 20.12
C GLY A 305 7.24 -5.31 21.26
N PRO A 306 6.23 -6.12 20.94
CA PRO A 306 5.64 -7.02 21.90
C PRO A 306 6.70 -7.98 22.48
N LEU A 307 6.58 -8.31 23.79
CA LEU A 307 7.49 -9.24 24.44
C LEU A 307 7.39 -10.61 23.75
N GLY A 308 8.51 -11.11 23.25
CA GLY A 308 8.58 -12.42 22.57
C GLY A 308 8.58 -12.36 21.04
N ALA A 309 8.52 -11.19 20.41
CA ALA A 309 8.81 -11.03 18.99
C ALA A 309 10.34 -10.96 18.82
N ALA A 310 10.97 -12.06 18.42
CA ALA A 310 12.40 -12.19 18.13
C ALA A 310 12.60 -12.47 16.63
#